data_17aa961ab47a6d281e9bbb26180598de
#
_entry.id   17aa961ab47a6d281e9bbb26180598de
#
_cell.length_a   1.000
_cell.length_b   1.000
_cell.length_c   1.000
_cell.angle_alpha   90.00
_cell.angle_beta   90.00
_cell.angle_gamma   90.00
#
_symmetry.space_group_name_H-M   'P 1'
#
loop_
_entity.id
_entity.type
_entity.pdbx_description
1 polymer ?
#
loop_
_entity_poly.entity_id
_entity_poly.type
_entity_poly.pdbx_seq_one_letter_code
_entity_poly.pdbx_strand_id
1 'polypeptide(L)'
;MKSVFAFAFVCLPLAALAQDGIPNPYGAPQHQWASPASGAWGSSAGIERGPRGEIWAIDRCGANSCDGSDHGPIVQLDLATGKAIKSIGAGLFVFPHGLHVDRRGNVWVTDGAISKDGSKGLQVTQLSPDGKVLMTLGVAGQRGNDETHFQSPSDVITAPNGDIFVADGHAAIQPFIPANLNMRVMKFDSQGRFITQWGKPGARYSEFNNPHALGLDSKGRLYVADRGNNRTQIFDQGGKFVAEWKQFGRPSGFYITGDRLYAIDADSSEANHPGGWKKGVWIGSISEAKAEAFVPDEQAGEGVVVAPDGNMYGAVNVVPRGITKYPKQASREKRS
;
A
#
# COMPACT_ATOMS: atom_id res chain seq x y z
N MET A 1 -27.21 51.36 15.40
CA MET A 1 -27.47 50.36 14.35
C MET A 1 -26.12 49.79 13.92
N LYS A 2 -25.79 48.56 14.36
CA LYS A 2 -24.54 47.88 13.97
C LYS A 2 -24.94 46.80 12.96
N SER A 3 -24.54 46.98 11.70
CA SER A 3 -24.80 46.00 10.64
C SER A 3 -23.82 44.86 10.79
N VAL A 4 -24.35 43.66 11.04
CA VAL A 4 -23.61 42.39 11.05
C VAL A 4 -23.61 41.89 9.60
N PHE A 5 -22.44 41.91 8.94
CA PHE A 5 -22.25 41.23 7.67
C PHE A 5 -22.04 39.74 7.94
N ALA A 6 -23.01 38.94 7.59
CA ALA A 6 -22.88 37.50 7.55
C ALA A 6 -22.13 37.11 6.26
N PHE A 7 -20.91 36.61 6.40
CA PHE A 7 -20.21 35.95 5.30
C PHE A 7 -20.82 34.55 5.12
N ALA A 8 -21.61 34.39 4.06
CA ALA A 8 -22.03 33.10 3.61
C ALA A 8 -20.83 32.39 2.96
N PHE A 9 -20.26 31.39 3.62
CA PHE A 9 -19.36 30.43 2.98
C PHE A 9 -20.19 29.63 1.98
N VAL A 10 -20.06 29.96 0.71
CA VAL A 10 -20.52 29.12 -0.40
C VAL A 10 -19.58 27.93 -0.47
N CYS A 11 -19.98 26.83 0.14
CA CYS A 11 -19.37 25.52 -0.09
C CYS A 11 -19.71 25.13 -1.54
N LEU A 12 -18.84 25.47 -2.48
CA LEU A 12 -18.89 24.89 -3.82
C LEU A 12 -18.65 23.39 -3.66
N PRO A 13 -19.52 22.50 -4.18
CA PRO A 13 -19.21 21.09 -4.24
C PRO A 13 -17.90 21.00 -5.04
N LEU A 14 -16.87 20.32 -4.48
CA LEU A 14 -15.73 19.88 -5.27
C LEU A 14 -16.33 19.00 -6.39
N ALA A 15 -16.49 19.60 -7.57
CA ALA A 15 -16.78 18.84 -8.76
C ALA A 15 -15.72 17.73 -8.83
N ALA A 16 -16.17 16.48 -8.86
CA ALA A 16 -15.31 15.38 -9.23
C ALA A 16 -14.54 15.83 -10.46
N LEU A 17 -13.22 15.97 -10.35
CA LEU A 17 -12.37 16.24 -11.50
C LEU A 17 -12.66 15.08 -12.44
N ALA A 18 -13.39 15.34 -13.52
CA ALA A 18 -13.64 14.34 -14.53
C ALA A 18 -12.25 13.78 -14.90
N GLN A 19 -12.03 12.49 -14.66
CA GLN A 19 -10.76 11.81 -15.00
C GLN A 19 -10.51 11.85 -16.50
N ASP A 20 -11.53 12.17 -17.27
CA ASP A 20 -11.49 12.42 -18.69
C ASP A 20 -10.76 13.75 -18.95
N GLY A 21 -9.54 13.65 -19.52
CA GLY A 21 -8.68 14.81 -19.81
C GLY A 21 -7.44 14.92 -18.91
N ILE A 22 -7.33 14.12 -17.86
CA ILE A 22 -6.07 14.02 -17.08
C ILE A 22 -5.04 13.25 -17.92
N PRO A 23 -3.79 13.73 -18.05
CA PRO A 23 -2.74 13.06 -18.82
C PRO A 23 -2.49 11.62 -18.33
N ASN A 24 -2.27 10.69 -19.27
CA ASN A 24 -1.76 9.36 -18.99
C ASN A 24 -0.34 9.23 -19.57
N PRO A 25 0.72 9.17 -18.74
CA PRO A 25 2.10 9.07 -19.20
C PRO A 25 2.56 7.63 -19.46
N TYR A 26 1.68 6.63 -19.32
CA TYR A 26 1.98 5.22 -19.52
C TYR A 26 1.19 4.64 -20.69
N GLY A 27 1.70 3.57 -21.27
CA GLY A 27 1.00 2.78 -22.29
C GLY A 27 -0.08 1.88 -21.69
N ALA A 28 -0.70 1.08 -22.57
CA ALA A 28 -1.72 0.12 -22.13
C ALA A 28 -1.15 -0.86 -21.11
N PRO A 29 -1.91 -1.20 -20.05
CA PRO A 29 -1.52 -2.21 -19.07
C PRO A 29 -1.25 -3.57 -19.72
N GLN A 30 -0.15 -4.20 -19.33
CA GLN A 30 0.22 -5.56 -19.70
C GLN A 30 -0.04 -6.46 -18.49
N HIS A 31 -1.25 -6.98 -18.38
CA HIS A 31 -1.66 -7.85 -17.29
C HIS A 31 -0.93 -9.18 -17.32
N GLN A 32 -0.73 -9.81 -16.16
CA GLN A 32 -0.02 -11.09 -16.00
C GLN A 32 1.38 -11.09 -16.66
N TRP A 33 2.04 -9.92 -16.61
CA TRP A 33 3.36 -9.75 -17.22
C TRP A 33 4.42 -10.65 -16.61
N ALA A 34 4.41 -10.84 -15.28
CA ALA A 34 5.40 -11.67 -14.61
C ALA A 34 5.01 -13.15 -14.60
N SER A 35 6.03 -14.02 -14.69
CA SER A 35 5.87 -15.45 -14.54
C SER A 35 6.29 -15.89 -13.14
N PRO A 36 5.48 -16.70 -12.41
CA PRO A 36 5.86 -17.24 -11.11
C PRO A 36 7.00 -18.25 -11.23
N ALA A 37 7.61 -18.59 -10.09
CA ALA A 37 8.65 -19.62 -10.03
C ALA A 37 8.08 -21.02 -10.37
N SER A 38 6.82 -21.26 -10.02
CA SER A 38 6.11 -22.52 -10.29
C SER A 38 4.60 -22.28 -10.30
N GLY A 39 3.89 -23.01 -11.18
CA GLY A 39 2.43 -22.94 -11.21
C GLY A 39 1.87 -21.60 -11.71
N ALA A 40 0.77 -21.15 -11.11
CA ALA A 40 0.12 -19.87 -11.40
C ALA A 40 0.40 -18.86 -10.28
N TRP A 41 0.37 -17.56 -10.60
CA TRP A 41 0.39 -16.50 -9.60
C TRP A 41 -0.83 -16.60 -8.67
N GLY A 42 -0.56 -16.49 -7.38
CA GLY A 42 -1.58 -16.21 -6.39
C GLY A 42 -1.96 -14.72 -6.34
N SER A 43 -2.81 -14.37 -5.39
CA SER A 43 -3.10 -12.97 -5.09
C SER A 43 -1.81 -12.23 -4.72
N SER A 44 -1.59 -11.06 -5.31
CA SER A 44 -0.43 -10.21 -5.06
C SER A 44 -0.93 -8.85 -4.56
N ALA A 45 -0.61 -8.51 -3.31
CA ALA A 45 -0.99 -7.23 -2.71
C ALA A 45 0.21 -6.28 -2.59
N GLY A 46 1.41 -6.80 -2.35
CA GLY A 46 2.63 -6.03 -2.14
C GLY A 46 3.60 -6.15 -3.32
N ILE A 47 4.15 -5.02 -3.73
CA ILE A 47 5.27 -4.92 -4.66
C ILE A 47 6.15 -3.74 -4.24
N GLU A 48 7.46 -3.94 -4.19
CA GLU A 48 8.39 -2.92 -3.70
C GLU A 48 9.72 -2.96 -4.45
N ARG A 49 10.38 -1.80 -4.50
CA ARG A 49 11.69 -1.65 -5.11
C ARG A 49 12.78 -1.61 -4.05
N GLY A 50 13.74 -2.50 -4.16
CA GLY A 50 14.92 -2.49 -3.30
C GLY A 50 15.95 -1.40 -3.70
N PRO A 51 16.94 -1.17 -2.83
CA PRO A 51 17.89 -0.06 -2.98
C PRO A 51 18.79 -0.17 -4.21
N ARG A 52 18.96 -1.36 -4.79
CA ARG A 52 19.72 -1.59 -6.01
C ARG A 52 18.86 -1.63 -7.27
N GLY A 53 17.55 -1.35 -7.13
CA GLY A 53 16.59 -1.34 -8.22
C GLY A 53 15.90 -2.68 -8.49
N GLU A 54 16.19 -3.71 -7.70
CA GLU A 54 15.48 -4.98 -7.71
C GLU A 54 14.00 -4.81 -7.34
N ILE A 55 13.14 -5.60 -7.94
CA ILE A 55 11.70 -5.61 -7.63
C ILE A 55 11.36 -6.89 -6.89
N TRP A 56 10.72 -6.73 -5.76
CA TRP A 56 10.14 -7.78 -4.96
C TRP A 56 8.62 -7.71 -4.99
N ALA A 57 7.96 -8.84 -5.03
CA ALA A 57 6.50 -8.94 -5.03
C ALA A 57 6.03 -10.08 -4.15
N ILE A 58 4.79 -9.99 -3.69
CA ILE A 58 4.12 -11.08 -2.98
C ILE A 58 3.40 -11.97 -4.00
N ASP A 59 3.58 -13.27 -3.86
CA ASP A 59 2.74 -14.31 -4.45
C ASP A 59 2.10 -15.13 -3.32
N ARG A 60 0.82 -14.99 -3.08
CA ARG A 60 0.12 -15.79 -2.06
C ARG A 60 0.01 -17.25 -2.47
N CYS A 61 1.18 -17.87 -2.78
CA CYS A 61 1.37 -19.30 -2.99
C CYS A 61 0.45 -19.91 -4.05
N GLY A 62 0.27 -19.21 -5.19
CA GLY A 62 -0.62 -19.64 -6.26
C GLY A 62 -2.13 -19.55 -5.95
N ALA A 63 -2.48 -19.02 -4.77
CA ALA A 63 -3.85 -18.95 -4.26
C ALA A 63 -4.16 -17.56 -3.68
N ASN A 64 -4.93 -17.48 -2.61
CA ASN A 64 -5.13 -16.28 -1.80
C ASN A 64 -4.72 -16.51 -0.33
N SER A 65 -3.93 -17.53 -0.08
CA SER A 65 -3.37 -17.85 1.24
C SER A 65 -2.16 -18.77 1.06
N CYS A 66 -1.19 -18.64 1.95
CA CYS A 66 -0.04 -19.54 2.06
C CYS A 66 -0.15 -20.53 3.22
N ASP A 67 -1.31 -20.60 3.88
CA ASP A 67 -1.52 -21.54 4.99
C ASP A 67 -1.35 -23.00 4.53
N GLY A 68 -0.37 -23.70 5.12
CA GLY A 68 0.00 -25.06 4.74
C GLY A 68 0.82 -25.19 3.46
N SER A 69 1.30 -24.08 2.88
CA SER A 69 2.14 -24.11 1.67
C SER A 69 3.63 -24.05 2.01
N ASP A 70 4.42 -24.83 1.27
CA ASP A 70 5.89 -24.80 1.31
C ASP A 70 6.49 -23.83 0.27
N HIS A 71 5.68 -23.10 -0.46
CA HIS A 71 6.16 -22.10 -1.42
C HIS A 71 6.62 -20.83 -0.69
N GLY A 72 7.72 -20.25 -1.15
CA GLY A 72 8.18 -18.94 -0.68
C GLY A 72 7.36 -17.81 -1.32
N PRO A 73 6.54 -17.09 -0.55
CA PRO A 73 5.63 -16.10 -1.12
C PRO A 73 6.29 -14.79 -1.51
N ILE A 74 7.54 -14.55 -1.14
CA ILE A 74 8.23 -13.30 -1.44
C ILE A 74 9.18 -13.53 -2.60
N VAL A 75 8.85 -12.96 -3.74
CA VAL A 75 9.45 -13.25 -5.04
C VAL A 75 10.24 -12.05 -5.55
N GLN A 76 11.49 -12.27 -5.92
CA GLN A 76 12.29 -11.29 -6.66
C GLN A 76 12.14 -11.52 -8.16
N LEU A 77 11.88 -10.45 -8.91
CA LEU A 77 11.62 -10.49 -10.34
C LEU A 77 12.80 -10.00 -11.17
N ASP A 78 13.05 -10.68 -12.27
CA ASP A 78 13.88 -10.19 -13.36
C ASP A 78 13.05 -9.21 -14.22
N LEU A 79 13.43 -7.95 -14.25
CA LEU A 79 12.69 -6.91 -14.98
C LEU A 79 12.78 -7.02 -16.51
N ALA A 80 13.80 -7.72 -17.04
CA ALA A 80 13.92 -7.92 -18.49
C ALA A 80 12.95 -8.98 -18.99
N THR A 81 12.72 -10.03 -18.19
CA THR A 81 11.97 -11.21 -18.62
C THR A 81 10.64 -11.41 -17.88
N GLY A 82 10.42 -10.73 -16.76
CA GLY A 82 9.29 -10.96 -15.86
C GLY A 82 9.35 -12.27 -15.07
N LYS A 83 10.46 -13.00 -15.13
CA LYS A 83 10.58 -14.28 -14.44
C LYS A 83 10.95 -14.09 -12.97
N ALA A 84 10.42 -14.96 -12.14
CA ALA A 84 10.89 -15.10 -10.76
C ALA A 84 12.29 -15.68 -10.74
N ILE A 85 13.23 -14.97 -10.11
CA ILE A 85 14.64 -15.39 -9.99
C ILE A 85 14.98 -15.84 -8.58
N LYS A 86 14.17 -15.48 -7.60
CA LYS A 86 14.33 -15.85 -6.21
C LYS A 86 12.97 -15.88 -5.51
N SER A 87 12.83 -16.79 -4.57
CA SER A 87 11.63 -16.95 -3.73
C SER A 87 12.08 -17.25 -2.31
N ILE A 88 11.55 -16.52 -1.31
CA ILE A 88 11.92 -16.65 0.10
C ILE A 88 10.67 -16.69 1.00
N GLY A 89 10.85 -17.08 2.27
CA GLY A 89 9.80 -17.06 3.28
C GLY A 89 8.87 -18.27 3.24
N ALA A 90 9.31 -19.40 2.66
CA ALA A 90 8.55 -20.66 2.62
C ALA A 90 8.12 -21.10 4.02
N GLY A 91 6.83 -21.47 4.16
CA GLY A 91 6.26 -21.96 5.41
C GLY A 91 6.10 -20.93 6.54
N LEU A 92 6.51 -19.64 6.32
CA LEU A 92 6.46 -18.63 7.36
C LEU A 92 5.12 -17.90 7.46
N PHE A 93 4.41 -17.75 6.36
CA PHE A 93 3.26 -16.83 6.25
C PHE A 93 1.94 -17.57 6.02
N VAL A 94 0.86 -16.91 6.42
CA VAL A 94 -0.53 -17.32 6.17
C VAL A 94 -1.16 -16.46 5.09
N PHE A 95 -1.11 -15.13 5.29
CA PHE A 95 -1.69 -14.13 4.41
C PHE A 95 -0.74 -12.93 4.28
N PRO A 96 0.40 -13.12 3.58
CA PRO A 96 1.33 -12.02 3.36
C PRO A 96 0.65 -10.90 2.58
N HIS A 97 0.76 -9.65 3.07
CA HIS A 97 0.01 -8.52 2.54
C HIS A 97 0.90 -7.32 2.18
N GLY A 98 1.38 -6.56 3.15
CA GLY A 98 2.29 -5.44 2.94
C GLY A 98 3.72 -5.92 2.73
N LEU A 99 4.44 -5.24 1.86
CA LEU A 99 5.82 -5.54 1.49
C LEU A 99 6.64 -4.26 1.46
N HIS A 100 7.75 -4.24 2.19
CA HIS A 100 8.71 -3.15 2.15
C HIS A 100 10.14 -3.67 2.06
N VAL A 101 11.01 -2.98 1.32
CA VAL A 101 12.43 -3.29 1.26
C VAL A 101 13.21 -2.13 1.85
N ASP A 102 13.88 -2.36 2.97
CA ASP A 102 14.62 -1.32 3.67
C ASP A 102 15.92 -0.92 2.94
N ARG A 103 16.56 0.14 3.40
CA ARG A 103 17.80 0.66 2.80
C ARG A 103 18.97 -0.32 2.80
N ARG A 104 18.93 -1.36 3.64
CA ARG A 104 19.93 -2.43 3.70
C ARG A 104 19.59 -3.59 2.76
N GLY A 105 18.40 -3.55 2.13
CA GLY A 105 17.87 -4.58 1.26
C GLY A 105 17.15 -5.70 2.02
N ASN A 106 16.89 -5.56 3.32
CA ASN A 106 16.08 -6.51 4.05
C ASN A 106 14.59 -6.32 3.68
N VAL A 107 13.88 -7.42 3.65
CA VAL A 107 12.49 -7.48 3.21
C VAL A 107 11.57 -7.59 4.43
N TRP A 108 10.65 -6.66 4.55
CA TRP A 108 9.65 -6.62 5.60
C TRP A 108 8.30 -7.06 5.04
N VAL A 109 7.60 -7.90 5.77
CA VAL A 109 6.31 -8.47 5.33
C VAL A 109 5.32 -8.45 6.48
N THR A 110 4.11 -7.96 6.23
CA THR A 110 2.99 -8.13 7.16
C THR A 110 2.25 -9.42 6.84
N ASP A 111 1.75 -10.11 7.88
CA ASP A 111 0.91 -11.30 7.76
C ASP A 111 -0.45 -11.04 8.43
N GLY A 112 -1.47 -10.81 7.63
CA GLY A 112 -2.76 -10.26 8.06
C GLY A 112 -3.79 -11.28 8.58
N ALA A 113 -3.51 -12.60 8.55
CA ALA A 113 -4.45 -13.62 8.98
C ALA A 113 -3.85 -14.65 9.93
N ILE A 114 -4.69 -15.49 10.54
CA ILE A 114 -4.29 -16.58 11.43
C ILE A 114 -4.34 -17.90 10.64
N SER A 115 -3.35 -18.78 10.84
CA SER A 115 -3.37 -20.16 10.32
C SER A 115 -4.52 -20.97 10.90
N LYS A 116 -4.93 -22.00 10.20
CA LYS A 116 -6.03 -22.88 10.66
C LYS A 116 -5.75 -23.55 12.01
N ASP A 117 -4.48 -23.82 12.30
CA ASP A 117 -4.04 -24.41 13.57
C ASP A 117 -3.75 -23.36 14.65
N GLY A 118 -3.88 -22.06 14.33
CA GLY A 118 -3.63 -20.96 15.26
C GLY A 118 -2.16 -20.68 15.58
N SER A 119 -1.21 -21.34 14.90
CA SER A 119 0.22 -21.26 15.24
C SER A 119 0.98 -20.11 14.56
N LYS A 120 0.41 -19.51 13.51
CA LYS A 120 1.06 -18.50 12.66
C LYS A 120 0.16 -17.31 12.36
N GLY A 121 0.79 -16.26 11.84
CA GLY A 121 0.13 -15.06 11.34
C GLY A 121 -0.01 -13.95 12.37
N LEU A 122 -0.57 -12.82 11.94
CA LEU A 122 -0.72 -11.57 12.70
C LEU A 122 0.62 -11.00 13.17
N GLN A 123 1.63 -11.11 12.31
CA GLN A 123 2.99 -10.68 12.59
C GLN A 123 3.53 -9.78 11.48
N VAL A 124 4.58 -9.04 11.82
CA VAL A 124 5.44 -8.36 10.85
C VAL A 124 6.81 -8.99 10.92
N THR A 125 7.31 -9.52 9.82
CA THR A 125 8.58 -10.25 9.77
C THR A 125 9.58 -9.52 8.90
N GLN A 126 10.79 -9.31 9.42
CA GLN A 126 11.96 -8.88 8.65
C GLN A 126 12.78 -10.08 8.21
N LEU A 127 13.03 -10.18 6.91
CA LEU A 127 13.88 -11.19 6.31
C LEU A 127 15.15 -10.56 5.73
N SER A 128 16.27 -11.25 5.82
CA SER A 128 17.41 -10.94 4.96
C SER A 128 17.06 -11.19 3.49
N PRO A 129 17.83 -10.64 2.52
CA PRO A 129 17.62 -10.93 1.11
C PRO A 129 17.69 -12.43 0.78
N ASP A 130 18.29 -13.24 1.66
CA ASP A 130 18.41 -14.69 1.51
C ASP A 130 17.34 -15.48 2.27
N GLY A 131 16.36 -14.78 2.87
CA GLY A 131 15.19 -15.40 3.53
C GLY A 131 15.40 -15.78 4.99
N LYS A 132 16.51 -15.39 5.62
CA LYS A 132 16.72 -15.60 7.06
C LYS A 132 15.86 -14.59 7.84
N VAL A 133 15.07 -15.07 8.81
CA VAL A 133 14.34 -14.21 9.74
C VAL A 133 15.32 -13.43 10.60
N LEU A 134 15.22 -12.11 10.59
CA LEU A 134 16.05 -11.18 11.36
C LEU A 134 15.30 -10.60 12.55
N MET A 135 14.00 -10.32 12.39
CA MET A 135 13.12 -9.75 13.41
C MET A 135 11.69 -10.20 13.17
N THR A 136 10.91 -10.30 14.24
CA THR A 136 9.47 -10.51 14.18
C THR A 136 8.80 -9.63 15.23
N LEU A 137 7.77 -8.88 14.82
CA LEU A 137 6.87 -8.11 15.69
C LEU A 137 5.52 -8.81 15.72
N GLY A 138 4.81 -8.71 16.84
CA GLY A 138 3.53 -9.38 17.04
C GLY A 138 3.67 -10.78 17.64
N VAL A 139 2.56 -11.31 18.13
CA VAL A 139 2.47 -12.65 18.70
C VAL A 139 1.76 -13.57 17.72
N ALA A 140 2.44 -14.66 17.32
CA ALA A 140 1.94 -15.58 16.31
C ALA A 140 0.54 -16.12 16.66
N GLY A 141 -0.41 -16.02 15.72
CA GLY A 141 -1.76 -16.53 15.86
C GLY A 141 -2.64 -15.81 16.89
N GLN A 142 -2.18 -14.76 17.54
CA GLN A 142 -2.91 -14.08 18.60
C GLN A 142 -3.30 -12.67 18.20
N ARG A 143 -4.61 -12.39 18.22
CA ARG A 143 -5.15 -11.04 17.99
C ARG A 143 -5.12 -10.22 19.26
N GLY A 144 -4.82 -8.92 19.13
CA GLY A 144 -4.91 -8.01 20.26
C GLY A 144 -4.86 -6.55 19.86
N ASN A 145 -5.04 -5.67 20.84
CA ASN A 145 -5.05 -4.22 20.67
C ASN A 145 -4.03 -3.50 21.55
N ASP A 146 -3.18 -4.26 22.22
CA ASP A 146 -2.07 -3.72 23.03
C ASP A 146 -0.82 -3.42 22.18
N GLU A 147 0.29 -3.14 22.83
CA GLU A 147 1.56 -2.74 22.22
C GLU A 147 2.32 -3.90 21.54
N THR A 148 1.96 -5.15 21.86
CA THR A 148 2.65 -6.36 21.42
C THR A 148 1.88 -7.19 20.41
N HIS A 149 0.58 -6.95 20.22
CA HIS A 149 -0.27 -7.71 19.33
C HIS A 149 -0.77 -6.85 18.16
N PHE A 150 -1.01 -7.50 17.04
CA PHE A 150 -1.75 -6.95 15.91
C PHE A 150 -3.11 -7.63 15.79
N GLN A 151 -4.02 -6.98 15.08
CA GLN A 151 -5.31 -7.57 14.76
C GLN A 151 -5.38 -8.04 13.30
N SER A 152 -4.85 -7.24 12.39
CA SER A 152 -4.68 -7.56 10.97
C SER A 152 -3.73 -6.53 10.34
N PRO A 153 -2.41 -6.70 10.48
CA PRO A 153 -1.46 -5.74 9.93
C PRO A 153 -1.52 -5.75 8.41
N SER A 154 -1.71 -4.56 7.85
CA SER A 154 -1.88 -4.36 6.41
C SER A 154 -0.59 -3.97 5.70
N ASP A 155 0.21 -3.08 6.30
CA ASP A 155 1.43 -2.59 5.68
C ASP A 155 2.51 -2.22 6.70
N VAL A 156 3.75 -2.19 6.24
CA VAL A 156 4.93 -1.85 7.04
C VAL A 156 5.90 -1.03 6.22
N ILE A 157 6.48 0.02 6.82
CA ILE A 157 7.59 0.76 6.23
C ILE A 157 8.63 1.12 7.29
N THR A 158 9.85 1.42 6.86
CA THR A 158 10.93 1.87 7.75
C THR A 158 11.38 3.29 7.40
N ALA A 159 11.60 4.10 8.44
CA ALA A 159 12.21 5.41 8.29
C ALA A 159 13.74 5.32 8.12
N PRO A 160 14.40 6.40 7.66
CA PRO A 160 15.86 6.43 7.50
C PRO A 160 16.67 6.15 8.77
N ASN A 161 16.12 6.45 9.94
CA ASN A 161 16.74 6.17 11.26
C ASN A 161 16.50 4.73 11.72
N GLY A 162 15.72 3.95 10.97
CA GLY A 162 15.37 2.57 11.28
C GLY A 162 14.06 2.40 12.08
N ASP A 163 13.36 3.47 12.44
CA ASP A 163 12.04 3.37 13.04
C ASP A 163 11.09 2.65 12.09
N ILE A 164 10.24 1.80 12.65
CA ILE A 164 9.31 0.92 11.92
C ILE A 164 7.89 1.43 12.15
N PHE A 165 7.13 1.58 11.07
CA PHE A 165 5.72 1.93 11.11
C PHE A 165 4.88 0.80 10.55
N VAL A 166 3.82 0.41 11.26
CA VAL A 166 2.90 -0.67 10.88
C VAL A 166 1.49 -0.14 10.87
N ALA A 167 0.79 -0.27 9.76
CA ALA A 167 -0.66 -0.08 9.71
C ALA A 167 -1.33 -1.37 10.17
N ASP A 168 -2.25 -1.27 11.15
CA ASP A 168 -2.96 -2.41 11.72
C ASP A 168 -4.46 -2.15 11.70
N GLY A 169 -5.16 -2.79 10.77
CA GLY A 169 -6.57 -2.54 10.57
C GLY A 169 -7.12 -3.02 9.22
N HIS A 170 -6.46 -4.00 8.58
CA HIS A 170 -6.99 -4.61 7.37
C HIS A 170 -8.27 -5.38 7.70
N ALA A 171 -9.40 -4.85 7.30
CA ALA A 171 -10.71 -5.47 7.48
C ALA A 171 -11.45 -5.50 6.14
N ALA A 172 -12.38 -6.43 6.01
CA ALA A 172 -13.39 -6.33 4.97
C ALA A 172 -14.10 -4.98 5.12
N ILE A 173 -14.14 -4.20 4.04
CA ILE A 173 -14.76 -2.88 4.02
C ILE A 173 -16.25 -3.06 4.31
N GLN A 174 -16.65 -2.66 5.49
CA GLN A 174 -18.04 -2.68 5.93
C GLN A 174 -18.56 -1.24 6.00
N PRO A 175 -19.83 -0.98 5.70
CA PRO A 175 -20.44 0.33 5.96
C PRO A 175 -20.39 0.71 7.44
N PHE A 176 -20.26 -0.27 8.34
CA PHE A 176 -20.04 -0.07 9.76
C PHE A 176 -18.69 -0.63 10.16
N ILE A 177 -17.82 0.21 10.70
CA ILE A 177 -16.56 -0.21 11.29
C ILE A 177 -16.86 -0.75 12.69
N PRO A 178 -16.67 -2.05 12.97
CA PRO A 178 -16.84 -2.54 14.33
C PRO A 178 -15.89 -1.83 15.29
N ALA A 179 -16.41 -1.34 16.40
CA ALA A 179 -15.62 -0.59 17.37
C ALA A 179 -14.48 -1.39 18.04
N ASN A 180 -14.51 -2.72 17.91
CA ASN A 180 -13.49 -3.63 18.44
C ASN A 180 -12.37 -3.94 17.45
N LEU A 181 -12.37 -3.36 16.25
CA LEU A 181 -11.27 -3.51 15.31
C LEU A 181 -10.19 -2.46 15.55
N ASN A 182 -8.93 -2.89 15.41
CA ASN A 182 -7.82 -1.95 15.34
C ASN A 182 -7.92 -1.17 14.02
N MET A 183 -7.75 0.13 14.09
CA MET A 183 -7.64 1.03 12.96
C MET A 183 -6.56 2.04 13.33
N ARG A 184 -5.31 1.59 13.36
CA ARG A 184 -4.20 2.34 13.94
C ARG A 184 -2.92 2.26 13.10
N VAL A 185 -2.00 3.15 13.38
CA VAL A 185 -0.60 3.04 13.00
C VAL A 185 0.21 2.85 14.28
N MET A 186 1.09 1.87 14.29
CA MET A 186 2.01 1.61 15.39
C MET A 186 3.44 1.97 14.98
N LYS A 187 4.20 2.55 15.89
CA LYS A 187 5.60 2.90 15.69
C LYS A 187 6.48 2.13 16.66
N PHE A 188 7.55 1.55 16.12
CA PHE A 188 8.59 0.85 16.85
C PHE A 188 9.96 1.46 16.53
N ASP A 189 10.93 1.28 17.43
CA ASP A 189 12.32 1.62 17.11
C ASP A 189 12.97 0.54 16.22
N SER A 190 14.22 0.80 15.83
CA SER A 190 14.99 -0.11 14.96
C SER A 190 15.32 -1.48 15.59
N GLN A 191 15.07 -1.66 16.90
CA GLN A 191 15.19 -2.94 17.61
C GLN A 191 13.82 -3.61 17.83
N GLY A 192 12.74 -3.04 17.29
CA GLY A 192 11.38 -3.58 17.45
C GLY A 192 10.72 -3.25 18.79
N ARG A 193 11.24 -2.31 19.57
CA ARG A 193 10.60 -1.87 20.81
C ARG A 193 9.52 -0.84 20.50
N PHE A 194 8.34 -1.02 21.09
CA PHE A 194 7.23 -0.09 20.91
C PHE A 194 7.58 1.33 21.37
N ILE A 195 7.20 2.32 20.57
CA ILE A 195 7.36 3.75 20.87
C ILE A 195 6.02 4.41 21.13
N THR A 196 5.09 4.30 20.17
CA THR A 196 3.78 4.94 20.22
C THR A 196 2.83 4.35 19.19
N GLN A 197 1.54 4.70 19.30
CA GLN A 197 0.53 4.41 18.31
C GLN A 197 -0.48 5.55 18.24
N TRP A 198 -1.18 5.64 17.09
CA TRP A 198 -2.29 6.56 16.92
C TRP A 198 -3.32 5.98 15.96
N GLY A 199 -4.50 6.55 16.00
CA GLY A 199 -5.64 6.10 15.22
C GLY A 199 -6.64 5.29 16.05
N LYS A 200 -7.86 5.28 15.57
CA LYS A 200 -8.98 4.48 16.05
C LYS A 200 -10.02 4.38 14.93
N PRO A 201 -11.01 3.48 15.03
CA PRO A 201 -12.09 3.39 14.07
C PRO A 201 -12.87 4.71 13.94
N GLY A 202 -13.06 5.20 12.70
CA GLY A 202 -13.85 6.38 12.42
C GLY A 202 -13.48 7.11 11.13
N ALA A 203 -14.05 8.32 10.95
CA ALA A 203 -13.89 9.13 9.75
C ALA A 203 -13.37 10.57 10.02
N ARG A 204 -13.09 10.93 11.29
CA ARG A 204 -12.51 12.22 11.64
C ARG A 204 -11.00 12.23 11.36
N TYR A 205 -10.35 13.36 11.57
CA TYR A 205 -8.89 13.42 11.52
C TYR A 205 -8.28 12.50 12.58
N SER A 206 -7.23 11.77 12.20
CA SER A 206 -6.60 10.72 13.01
C SER A 206 -7.51 9.54 13.38
N GLU A 207 -8.68 9.41 12.77
CA GLU A 207 -9.49 8.19 12.76
C GLU A 207 -9.33 7.51 11.42
N PHE A 208 -9.44 6.18 11.37
CA PHE A 208 -9.26 5.40 10.15
C PHE A 208 -10.41 4.42 9.90
N ASN A 209 -10.60 4.12 8.64
CA ASN A 209 -11.42 3.02 8.15
C ASN A 209 -10.57 2.21 7.17
N ASN A 210 -10.01 1.09 7.63
CA ASN A 210 -9.12 0.27 6.84
C ASN A 210 -7.84 1.04 6.41
N PRO A 211 -6.94 1.41 7.35
CA PRO A 211 -5.63 1.94 7.02
C PRO A 211 -4.85 0.86 6.27
N HIS A 212 -4.71 1.03 4.94
CA HIS A 212 -4.34 -0.06 4.05
C HIS A 212 -2.86 -0.04 3.64
N ALA A 213 -2.32 1.13 3.36
CA ALA A 213 -0.93 1.29 2.96
C ALA A 213 -0.28 2.50 3.63
N LEU A 214 1.02 2.46 3.71
CA LEU A 214 1.89 3.50 4.25
C LEU A 214 2.85 4.01 3.17
N GLY A 215 3.22 5.28 3.28
CA GLY A 215 4.28 5.89 2.48
C GLY A 215 5.06 6.88 3.32
N LEU A 216 6.35 7.06 3.03
CA LEU A 216 7.19 8.05 3.71
C LEU A 216 7.87 8.93 2.67
N ASP A 217 7.74 10.24 2.80
CA ASP A 217 8.44 11.17 1.92
C ASP A 217 9.84 11.54 2.44
N SER A 218 10.60 12.24 1.61
CA SER A 218 11.95 12.69 1.96
C SER A 218 12.02 13.71 3.09
N LYS A 219 10.88 14.32 3.48
CA LYS A 219 10.76 15.22 4.62
C LYS A 219 10.36 14.48 5.91
N GLY A 220 10.19 13.15 5.83
CA GLY A 220 9.79 12.31 6.95
C GLY A 220 8.30 12.38 7.29
N ARG A 221 7.45 12.85 6.37
CA ARG A 221 5.99 12.80 6.56
C ARG A 221 5.47 11.42 6.19
N LEU A 222 4.62 10.89 7.04
CA LEU A 222 3.98 9.60 6.89
C LEU A 222 2.62 9.77 6.21
N TYR A 223 2.40 9.06 5.12
CA TYR A 223 1.17 8.99 4.36
C TYR A 223 0.44 7.69 4.71
N VAL A 224 -0.82 7.78 5.10
CA VAL A 224 -1.67 6.64 5.43
C VAL A 224 -2.82 6.57 4.44
N ALA A 225 -2.90 5.49 3.68
CA ALA A 225 -4.05 5.19 2.83
C ALA A 225 -5.24 4.81 3.70
N ASP A 226 -6.07 5.76 4.02
CA ASP A 226 -7.32 5.57 4.77
C ASP A 226 -8.42 5.14 3.79
N ARG A 227 -8.26 3.91 3.26
CA ARG A 227 -8.97 3.39 2.10
C ARG A 227 -10.48 3.44 2.26
N GLY A 228 -10.99 3.01 3.40
CA GLY A 228 -12.42 2.99 3.66
C GLY A 228 -13.07 4.38 3.74
N ASN A 229 -12.26 5.42 3.96
CA ASN A 229 -12.69 6.82 3.98
C ASN A 229 -12.37 7.57 2.67
N ASN A 230 -11.88 6.90 1.63
CA ASN A 230 -11.54 7.49 0.32
C ASN A 230 -10.58 8.68 0.43
N ARG A 231 -9.52 8.53 1.23
CA ARG A 231 -8.57 9.62 1.47
C ARG A 231 -7.18 9.10 1.83
N THR A 232 -6.20 9.99 1.74
CA THR A 232 -4.88 9.86 2.34
C THR A 232 -4.79 10.82 3.52
N GLN A 233 -4.42 10.35 4.69
CA GLN A 233 -4.06 11.21 5.81
C GLN A 233 -2.54 11.29 5.94
N ILE A 234 -2.03 12.48 6.26
CA ILE A 234 -0.60 12.76 6.37
C ILE A 234 -0.29 13.14 7.81
N PHE A 235 0.77 12.53 8.37
CA PHE A 235 1.22 12.73 9.73
C PHE A 235 2.71 13.06 9.79
N ASP A 236 3.16 13.66 10.88
CA ASP A 236 4.57 13.56 11.27
C ASP A 236 4.86 12.18 11.85
N GLN A 237 6.13 11.88 12.10
CA GLN A 237 6.53 10.57 12.64
C GLN A 237 6.17 10.36 14.13
N GLY A 238 5.60 11.35 14.78
CA GLY A 238 5.04 11.27 16.13
C GLY A 238 3.53 11.02 16.14
N GLY A 239 2.89 10.93 14.96
CA GLY A 239 1.45 10.72 14.81
C GLY A 239 0.61 12.01 14.86
N LYS A 240 1.24 13.18 14.81
CA LYS A 240 0.51 14.45 14.70
C LYS A 240 -0.01 14.63 13.29
N PHE A 241 -1.31 14.86 13.16
CA PHE A 241 -1.98 15.12 11.88
C PHE A 241 -1.42 16.39 11.22
N VAL A 242 -1.13 16.30 9.91
CA VAL A 242 -0.59 17.38 9.09
C VAL A 242 -1.59 17.81 8.01
N ALA A 243 -2.14 16.84 7.26
CA ALA A 243 -3.04 17.15 6.14
C ALA A 243 -3.93 15.95 5.77
N GLU A 244 -4.99 16.23 5.02
CA GLU A 244 -5.86 15.26 4.36
C GLU A 244 -5.86 15.51 2.86
N TRP A 245 -5.74 14.44 2.06
CA TRP A 245 -5.83 14.47 0.60
C TRP A 245 -6.91 13.53 0.09
N LYS A 246 -7.79 14.03 -0.77
CA LYS A 246 -8.88 13.26 -1.39
C LYS A 246 -8.73 13.13 -2.92
N GLN A 247 -7.77 13.83 -3.50
CA GLN A 247 -7.58 13.93 -4.94
C GLN A 247 -6.85 12.71 -5.56
N PHE A 248 -6.53 11.70 -4.76
CA PHE A 248 -5.85 10.48 -5.21
C PHE A 248 -6.74 9.23 -5.16
N GLY A 249 -8.06 9.41 -5.25
CA GLY A 249 -9.03 8.31 -5.27
C GLY A 249 -9.17 7.60 -3.93
N ARG A 250 -9.36 6.27 -4.02
CA ARG A 250 -9.49 5.34 -2.92
C ARG A 250 -8.20 4.51 -2.79
N PRO A 251 -7.13 5.06 -2.17
CA PRO A 251 -5.80 4.48 -2.27
C PRO A 251 -5.70 3.12 -1.57
N SER A 252 -5.19 2.14 -2.31
CA SER A 252 -4.87 0.81 -1.79
C SER A 252 -3.37 0.64 -1.54
N GLY A 253 -2.52 1.32 -2.30
CA GLY A 253 -1.07 1.28 -2.17
C GLY A 253 -0.42 2.58 -2.59
N PHE A 254 0.82 2.79 -2.12
CA PHE A 254 1.62 3.96 -2.44
C PHE A 254 3.01 3.58 -2.94
N TYR A 255 3.53 4.39 -3.86
CA TYR A 255 4.96 4.49 -4.13
C TYR A 255 5.35 5.96 -4.15
N ILE A 256 6.32 6.33 -3.33
CA ILE A 256 6.81 7.71 -3.22
C ILE A 256 8.28 7.75 -3.66
N THR A 257 8.58 8.64 -4.60
CA THR A 257 9.95 8.87 -5.07
C THR A 257 10.16 10.34 -5.43
N GLY A 258 11.13 10.98 -4.77
CA GLY A 258 11.34 12.44 -4.91
C GLY A 258 10.08 13.21 -4.53
N ASP A 259 9.57 14.04 -5.45
CA ASP A 259 8.31 14.79 -5.29
C ASP A 259 7.10 14.05 -5.86
N ARG A 260 7.24 12.80 -6.30
CA ARG A 260 6.15 12.04 -6.92
C ARG A 260 5.51 11.06 -5.95
N LEU A 261 4.18 11.12 -5.89
CA LEU A 261 3.31 10.11 -5.30
C LEU A 261 2.62 9.35 -6.42
N TYR A 262 2.69 8.02 -6.36
CA TYR A 262 1.88 7.08 -7.12
C TYR A 262 0.93 6.42 -6.14
N ALA A 263 -0.37 6.59 -6.33
CA ALA A 263 -1.41 6.01 -5.49
C ALA A 263 -2.27 5.09 -6.35
N ILE A 264 -2.22 3.79 -6.09
CA ILE A 264 -3.03 2.82 -6.81
C ILE A 264 -4.40 2.68 -6.14
N ASP A 265 -5.44 2.75 -6.95
CA ASP A 265 -6.85 2.59 -6.56
C ASP A 265 -7.38 1.28 -7.18
N ALA A 266 -7.50 0.26 -6.36
CA ALA A 266 -7.94 -1.07 -6.77
C ALA A 266 -9.45 -1.28 -6.65
N ASP A 267 -10.17 -0.34 -6.02
CA ASP A 267 -11.45 -0.68 -5.42
C ASP A 267 -12.54 0.39 -5.62
N SER A 268 -12.23 1.55 -6.21
CA SER A 268 -13.24 2.57 -6.49
C SER A 268 -14.35 2.03 -7.37
N SER A 269 -15.57 2.33 -6.97
CA SER A 269 -16.81 2.02 -7.68
C SER A 269 -17.86 3.06 -7.28
N GLU A 270 -18.94 3.18 -8.03
CA GLU A 270 -20.02 4.10 -7.69
C GLU A 270 -20.64 3.80 -6.32
N ALA A 271 -20.55 2.54 -5.84
CA ALA A 271 -21.09 2.13 -4.55
C ALA A 271 -20.25 2.60 -3.35
N ASN A 272 -18.91 2.64 -3.47
CA ASN A 272 -18.02 2.94 -2.35
C ASN A 272 -17.27 4.28 -2.49
N HIS A 273 -17.21 4.81 -3.69
CA HIS A 273 -16.60 6.11 -4.01
C HIS A 273 -17.41 6.79 -5.13
N PRO A 274 -18.63 7.27 -4.82
CA PRO A 274 -19.52 7.85 -5.82
C PRO A 274 -18.92 9.11 -6.47
N GLY A 275 -19.36 9.42 -7.69
CA GLY A 275 -18.91 10.58 -8.45
C GLY A 275 -17.99 10.23 -9.63
N GLY A 276 -18.09 9.02 -10.15
CA GLY A 276 -17.38 8.59 -11.37
C GLY A 276 -15.91 8.27 -11.19
N TRP A 277 -15.46 8.02 -9.95
CA TRP A 277 -14.09 7.57 -9.69
C TRP A 277 -13.83 6.19 -10.29
N LYS A 278 -12.68 6.04 -10.96
CA LYS A 278 -12.26 4.83 -11.66
C LYS A 278 -11.04 4.22 -10.98
N LYS A 279 -10.90 2.92 -11.13
CA LYS A 279 -9.69 2.17 -10.74
C LYS A 279 -8.51 2.55 -11.63
N GLY A 280 -7.32 2.47 -11.06
CA GLY A 280 -6.09 2.79 -11.78
C GLY A 280 -5.03 3.41 -10.88
N VAL A 281 -4.07 4.09 -11.47
CA VAL A 281 -2.97 4.72 -10.73
C VAL A 281 -3.02 6.24 -10.88
N TRP A 282 -3.21 6.92 -9.78
CA TRP A 282 -3.07 8.36 -9.65
C TRP A 282 -1.62 8.73 -9.46
N ILE A 283 -1.17 9.77 -10.17
CA ILE A 283 0.21 10.27 -10.09
C ILE A 283 0.15 11.76 -9.82
N GLY A 284 0.93 12.25 -8.86
CA GLY A 284 0.90 13.65 -8.54
C GLY A 284 2.14 14.18 -7.85
N SER A 285 2.13 15.50 -7.60
CA SER A 285 3.17 16.20 -6.86
C SER A 285 2.84 16.22 -5.37
N ILE A 286 3.83 15.87 -4.56
CA ILE A 286 3.76 15.94 -3.09
C ILE A 286 3.86 17.39 -2.63
N SER A 287 4.72 18.21 -3.26
CA SER A 287 4.93 19.60 -2.86
C SER A 287 3.74 20.50 -3.20
N GLU A 288 3.06 20.21 -4.31
CA GLU A 288 1.87 20.95 -4.75
C GLU A 288 0.55 20.35 -4.21
N ALA A 289 0.61 19.18 -3.56
CA ALA A 289 -0.57 18.43 -3.10
C ALA A 289 -1.61 18.23 -4.22
N LYS A 290 -1.15 17.84 -5.43
CA LYS A 290 -1.97 17.82 -6.63
C LYS A 290 -1.83 16.50 -7.39
N ALA A 291 -2.96 15.94 -7.82
CA ALA A 291 -2.99 14.87 -8.81
C ALA A 291 -2.79 15.49 -10.22
N GLU A 292 -1.85 14.94 -10.99
CA GLU A 292 -1.42 15.49 -12.29
C GLU A 292 -1.62 14.52 -13.44
N ALA A 293 -1.68 13.23 -13.16
CA ALA A 293 -1.87 12.19 -14.14
C ALA A 293 -2.70 11.02 -13.57
N PHE A 294 -3.36 10.30 -14.46
CA PHE A 294 -4.12 9.10 -14.12
C PHE A 294 -3.91 8.01 -15.18
N VAL A 295 -3.61 6.81 -14.73
CA VAL A 295 -3.48 5.63 -15.58
C VAL A 295 -4.67 4.71 -15.30
N PRO A 296 -5.70 4.69 -16.15
CA PRO A 296 -6.89 3.88 -15.92
C PRO A 296 -6.57 2.39 -16.08
N ASP A 297 -7.05 1.58 -15.14
CA ASP A 297 -6.97 0.13 -15.20
C ASP A 297 -8.05 -0.51 -14.32
N GLU A 298 -9.05 -1.13 -14.92
CA GLU A 298 -10.12 -1.83 -14.20
C GLU A 298 -9.62 -3.07 -13.43
N GLN A 299 -8.42 -3.55 -13.74
CA GLN A 299 -7.75 -4.65 -13.05
C GLN A 299 -6.61 -4.14 -12.14
N ALA A 300 -6.58 -2.84 -11.83
CA ALA A 300 -5.61 -2.30 -10.88
C ALA A 300 -5.66 -3.07 -9.56
N GLY A 301 -4.48 -3.40 -9.04
CA GLY A 301 -4.33 -4.14 -7.79
C GLY A 301 -4.04 -3.25 -6.58
N GLU A 302 -3.41 -3.81 -5.55
CA GLU A 302 -3.23 -3.12 -4.28
C GLU A 302 -1.83 -2.53 -4.09
N GLY A 303 -0.83 -2.99 -4.85
CA GLY A 303 0.54 -2.48 -4.78
C GLY A 303 0.97 -1.79 -6.07
N VAL A 304 1.85 -0.78 -5.97
CA VAL A 304 2.42 -0.07 -7.12
C VAL A 304 3.87 0.31 -6.86
N VAL A 305 4.71 0.22 -7.90
CA VAL A 305 6.11 0.63 -7.85
C VAL A 305 6.59 1.13 -9.23
N VAL A 306 7.58 2.01 -9.25
CA VAL A 306 8.27 2.42 -10.48
C VAL A 306 9.70 1.91 -10.47
N ALA A 307 10.06 1.14 -11.49
CA ALA A 307 11.40 0.59 -11.66
C ALA A 307 12.40 1.62 -12.22
N PRO A 308 13.72 1.33 -12.19
CA PRO A 308 14.74 2.24 -12.70
C PRO A 308 14.61 2.60 -14.17
N ASP A 309 14.02 1.72 -14.99
CA ASP A 309 13.74 1.94 -16.42
C ASP A 309 12.54 2.89 -16.65
N GLY A 310 11.86 3.30 -15.58
CA GLY A 310 10.71 4.18 -15.60
C GLY A 310 9.38 3.47 -15.89
N ASN A 311 9.38 2.17 -16.16
CA ASN A 311 8.14 1.40 -16.20
C ASN A 311 7.53 1.30 -14.81
N MET A 312 6.21 1.30 -14.75
CA MET A 312 5.47 1.09 -13.51
C MET A 312 4.94 -0.35 -13.46
N TYR A 313 4.87 -0.89 -12.25
CA TYR A 313 4.37 -2.24 -12.01
C TYR A 313 3.33 -2.22 -10.91
N GLY A 314 2.26 -3.00 -11.09
CA GLY A 314 1.17 -3.15 -10.12
C GLY A 314 1.03 -4.60 -9.66
N ALA A 315 0.76 -4.79 -8.36
CA ALA A 315 0.48 -6.10 -7.76
C ALA A 315 -1.02 -6.33 -7.69
N VAL A 316 -1.52 -7.39 -8.35
CA VAL A 316 -2.95 -7.65 -8.56
C VAL A 316 -3.43 -8.80 -7.68
N ASN A 317 -4.35 -8.50 -6.77
CA ASN A 317 -4.91 -9.47 -5.80
C ASN A 317 -6.21 -10.17 -6.26
N VAL A 318 -6.87 -9.64 -7.29
CA VAL A 318 -8.09 -10.19 -7.88
C VAL A 318 -7.79 -10.93 -9.19
N VAL A 319 -8.70 -11.76 -9.66
CA VAL A 319 -8.54 -12.52 -10.92
C VAL A 319 -8.72 -11.60 -12.13
N PRO A 320 -7.80 -11.62 -13.11
CA PRO A 320 -6.56 -12.42 -13.20
C PRO A 320 -5.46 -11.86 -12.30
N ARG A 321 -4.89 -12.72 -11.45
CA ARG A 321 -3.87 -12.36 -10.45
C ARG A 321 -2.49 -12.20 -11.07
N GLY A 322 -1.58 -11.56 -10.34
CA GLY A 322 -0.18 -11.45 -10.71
C GLY A 322 0.34 -10.02 -10.76
N ILE A 323 1.29 -9.77 -11.65
CA ILE A 323 1.93 -8.46 -11.81
C ILE A 323 1.54 -7.87 -13.16
N THR A 324 1.03 -6.65 -13.12
CA THR A 324 0.76 -5.82 -14.30
C THR A 324 1.95 -4.91 -14.56
N LYS A 325 2.40 -4.81 -15.82
CA LYS A 325 3.37 -3.82 -16.26
C LYS A 325 2.68 -2.70 -17.01
N TYR A 326 3.00 -1.46 -16.66
CA TYR A 326 2.59 -0.26 -17.35
C TYR A 326 3.83 0.34 -18.03
N PRO A 327 3.99 0.15 -19.35
CA PRO A 327 5.16 0.67 -20.07
C PRO A 327 5.18 2.19 -20.05
N LYS A 328 6.31 2.80 -19.69
CA LYS A 328 6.48 4.24 -19.80
C LYS A 328 6.39 4.67 -21.26
N GLN A 329 5.55 5.65 -21.58
CA GLN A 329 5.52 6.22 -22.91
C GLN A 329 6.78 7.07 -23.15
N ALA A 330 7.35 6.97 -24.35
CA ALA A 330 8.36 7.91 -24.79
C ALA A 330 7.78 9.33 -24.74
N SER A 331 8.49 10.26 -24.14
CA SER A 331 8.08 11.67 -24.19
C SER A 331 7.90 12.07 -25.66
N ARG A 332 6.69 12.47 -26.03
CA ARG A 332 6.50 13.14 -27.34
C ARG A 332 7.32 14.42 -27.29
N GLU A 333 8.52 14.40 -27.83
CA GLU A 333 9.22 15.64 -28.13
C GLU A 333 8.24 16.52 -28.92
N LYS A 334 7.92 17.69 -28.37
CA LYS A 334 7.24 18.72 -29.14
C LYS A 334 8.16 19.00 -30.32
N ARG A 335 7.83 18.44 -31.49
CA ARG A 335 8.41 18.95 -32.73
C ARG A 335 7.95 20.39 -32.85
N SER A 336 8.85 21.30 -32.53
CA SER A 336 8.75 22.75 -32.75
C SER A 336 8.69 23.06 -34.21
#